data_705daeff7f795f828d315ea690857d08
#
_entry.id   705daeff7f795f828d315ea690857d08
#
_cell.length_a   1.000
_cell.length_b   1.000
_cell.length_c   1.000
_cell.angle_alpha   90.00
_cell.angle_beta   90.00
_cell.angle_gamma   90.00
#
_symmetry.space_group_name_H-M   'P 1'
#
loop_
_entity.id
_entity.type
_entity.pdbx_description
1 polymer ?
#
loop_
_entity_poly.entity_id
_entity_poly.type
_entity_poly.pdbx_seq_one_letter_code
_entity_poly.pdbx_strand_id
1 'polypeptide(L)'
;NQEVIDHIIKLCEQSHIQGLSILGGEPLHPRNIDAVIELCKAFNAHFNNAKSIWVWTGYLYENIVNKDIYNHVDVIVDGQYQDELHDFRLKWRGSSNQRVIDVKETLKNNEIVLYCD
;
A
#
# COMPACT_ATOMS: atom_id res chain seq x y z
N ASN A 1 16.93 -2.26 4.21
CA ASN A 1 17.93 -3.28 4.46
C ASN A 1 17.35 -4.44 5.25
N GLN A 2 18.05 -5.55 5.29
CA GLN A 2 17.52 -6.78 5.87
C GLN A 2 17.23 -6.66 7.38
N GLU A 3 18.02 -5.91 8.11
CA GLU A 3 17.77 -5.70 9.54
C GLU A 3 16.46 -4.98 9.80
N VAL A 4 16.16 -3.97 9.00
CA VAL A 4 14.91 -3.22 9.10
C VAL A 4 13.72 -4.11 8.74
N ILE A 5 13.85 -4.88 7.68
CA ILE A 5 12.82 -5.81 7.23
C ILE A 5 12.54 -6.84 8.34
N ASP A 6 13.58 -7.44 8.90
CA ASP A 6 13.43 -8.45 9.97
C ASP A 6 12.76 -7.86 11.21
N HIS A 7 13.10 -6.63 11.55
CA HIS A 7 12.50 -5.94 12.70
C HIS A 7 11.00 -5.68 12.49
N ILE A 8 10.63 -5.22 11.30
CA ILE A 8 9.23 -4.97 10.96
C ILE A 8 8.42 -6.27 10.99
N ILE A 9 8.97 -7.33 10.41
CA ILE A 9 8.31 -8.65 10.41
C ILE A 9 8.09 -9.13 11.84
N LYS A 10 9.10 -9.00 12.67
CA LYS A 10 9.01 -9.43 14.08
C LYS A 10 7.92 -8.68 14.83
N LEU A 11 7.80 -7.37 14.60
CA LEU A 11 6.74 -6.59 15.24
C LEU A 11 5.35 -7.02 14.77
N CYS A 12 5.23 -7.50 13.55
CA CYS A 12 3.96 -7.93 12.98
C CYS A 12 3.58 -9.38 13.28
N GLU A 13 4.42 -10.13 14.00
CA GLU A 13 4.15 -11.53 14.33
C GLU A 13 3.05 -11.73 15.37
N GLN A 14 2.71 -10.69 16.09
CA GLN A 14 1.66 -10.76 17.11
C GLN A 14 0.30 -11.05 16.45
N SER A 15 -0.49 -11.91 17.09
CA SER A 15 -1.74 -12.39 16.50
C SER A 15 -2.78 -11.30 16.23
N HIS A 16 -2.74 -10.20 16.99
CA HIS A 16 -3.68 -9.10 16.81
C HIS A 16 -3.32 -8.17 15.65
N ILE A 17 -2.12 -8.29 15.07
CA ILE A 17 -1.69 -7.47 13.95
C ILE A 17 -2.22 -8.09 12.67
N GLN A 18 -3.10 -7.38 11.97
CA GLN A 18 -3.75 -7.88 10.75
C GLN A 18 -2.98 -7.57 9.46
N GLY A 19 -2.08 -6.60 9.51
CA GLY A 19 -1.37 -6.21 8.31
C GLY A 19 -0.35 -5.10 8.55
N LEU A 20 0.22 -4.62 7.47
CA LEU A 20 1.24 -3.59 7.42
C LEU A 20 0.72 -2.40 6.64
N SER A 21 0.86 -1.19 7.21
CA SER A 21 0.54 0.06 6.53
C SER A 21 1.83 0.81 6.23
N ILE A 22 2.06 1.14 4.98
CA ILE A 22 3.25 1.85 4.52
C ILE A 22 2.87 3.29 4.18
N LEU A 23 3.36 4.22 5.00
CA LEU A 23 3.07 5.65 4.84
C LEU A 23 4.34 6.46 5.09
N GLY A 24 4.16 7.79 5.14
CA GLY A 24 5.24 8.72 5.43
C GLY A 24 6.08 8.96 4.21
N GLY A 25 6.90 10.00 4.10
CA GLY A 25 7.69 10.32 2.93
C GLY A 25 7.11 9.65 1.66
N GLU A 26 7.45 9.76 0.50
CA GLU A 26 6.77 9.06 -0.59
C GLU A 26 7.32 7.62 -0.75
N PRO A 27 6.60 6.55 -0.31
CA PRO A 27 7.14 5.18 -0.38
C PRO A 27 7.34 4.68 -1.80
N LEU A 28 6.58 5.18 -2.77
CA LEU A 28 6.67 4.73 -4.15
C LEU A 28 7.52 5.66 -5.05
N HIS A 29 8.24 6.61 -4.42
CA HIS A 29 9.23 7.41 -5.13
C HIS A 29 10.30 6.46 -5.74
N PRO A 30 10.84 6.77 -6.94
CA PRO A 30 11.85 5.92 -7.57
C PRO A 30 13.02 5.51 -6.68
N ARG A 31 13.39 6.34 -5.70
CA ARG A 31 14.48 6.02 -4.76
C ARG A 31 14.09 5.00 -3.70
N ASN A 32 12.78 4.85 -3.44
CA ASN A 32 12.29 4.06 -2.31
C ASN A 32 11.56 2.80 -2.75
N ILE A 33 10.99 2.79 -3.94
CA ILE A 33 10.06 1.75 -4.35
C ILE A 33 10.67 0.35 -4.36
N ASP A 34 11.92 0.22 -4.76
CA ASP A 34 12.56 -1.11 -4.79
C ASP A 34 12.72 -1.69 -3.39
N ALA A 35 13.09 -0.85 -2.42
CA ALA A 35 13.20 -1.27 -1.03
C ALA A 35 11.82 -1.63 -0.44
N VAL A 36 10.80 -0.88 -0.81
CA VAL A 36 9.43 -1.16 -0.39
C VAL A 36 8.95 -2.50 -0.95
N ILE A 37 9.23 -2.77 -2.23
CA ILE A 37 8.90 -4.05 -2.85
C ILE A 37 9.59 -5.20 -2.12
N GLU A 38 10.88 -5.06 -1.78
CA GLU A 38 11.60 -6.09 -1.02
C GLU A 38 10.96 -6.35 0.34
N LEU A 39 10.56 -5.29 1.04
CA LEU A 39 9.85 -5.43 2.31
C LEU A 39 8.54 -6.20 2.12
N CYS A 40 7.77 -5.84 1.10
CA CYS A 40 6.50 -6.50 0.83
C CYS A 40 6.67 -7.97 0.49
N LYS A 41 7.67 -8.32 -0.32
CA LYS A 41 7.98 -9.72 -0.64
C LYS A 41 8.32 -10.52 0.60
N ALA A 42 9.21 -9.99 1.44
CA ALA A 42 9.63 -10.65 2.66
C ALA A 42 8.46 -10.82 3.64
N PHE A 43 7.65 -9.79 3.79
CA PHE A 43 6.48 -9.80 4.65
C PHE A 43 5.48 -10.88 4.20
N ASN A 44 5.15 -10.91 2.92
CA ASN A 44 4.21 -11.89 2.36
C ASN A 44 4.74 -13.32 2.48
N ALA A 45 6.04 -13.52 2.25
CA ALA A 45 6.66 -14.84 2.37
C ALA A 45 6.62 -15.33 3.83
N HIS A 46 6.95 -14.45 4.77
CA HIS A 46 6.97 -14.79 6.19
C HIS A 46 5.58 -15.17 6.72
N PHE A 47 4.57 -14.41 6.33
CA PHE A 47 3.19 -14.62 6.82
C PHE A 47 2.35 -15.46 5.86
N ASN A 48 2.94 -15.98 4.81
CA ASN A 48 2.26 -16.83 3.83
C ASN A 48 0.98 -16.19 3.27
N ASN A 49 1.06 -14.89 3.00
CA ASN A 49 -0.04 -14.05 2.51
C ASN A 49 -1.26 -13.96 3.45
N ALA A 50 -1.08 -14.31 4.72
CA ALA A 50 -2.18 -14.28 5.70
C ALA A 50 -2.47 -12.87 6.23
N LYS A 51 -1.52 -11.93 6.07
CA LYS A 51 -1.67 -10.55 6.54
C LYS A 51 -1.63 -9.60 5.36
N SER A 52 -2.41 -8.53 5.43
CA SER A 52 -2.54 -7.58 4.32
C SER A 52 -1.48 -6.48 4.35
N ILE A 53 -1.21 -5.91 3.17
CA ILE A 53 -0.32 -4.75 3.03
C ILE A 53 -1.10 -3.63 2.36
N TRP A 54 -1.10 -2.46 3.00
CA TRP A 54 -1.70 -1.24 2.49
C TRP A 54 -0.62 -0.19 2.29
N VAL A 55 -0.66 0.52 1.15
CA VAL A 55 0.30 1.58 0.83
C VAL A 55 -0.44 2.87 0.53
N TRP A 56 -0.02 3.96 1.16
CA TRP A 56 -0.49 5.31 0.87
C TRP A 56 0.55 6.03 0.04
N THR A 57 0.16 6.52 -1.13
CA THR A 57 1.06 7.20 -2.05
C THR A 57 0.41 8.46 -2.62
N GLY A 58 1.22 9.48 -2.93
CA GLY A 58 0.78 10.65 -3.65
C GLY A 58 0.69 10.46 -5.16
N TYR A 59 1.30 9.38 -5.69
CA TYR A 59 1.20 9.07 -7.12
C TYR A 59 -0.18 8.50 -7.44
N LEU A 60 -0.61 8.68 -8.68
CA LEU A 60 -1.76 7.95 -9.18
C LEU A 60 -1.34 6.50 -9.45
N TYR A 61 -2.25 5.56 -9.21
CA TYR A 61 -2.01 4.14 -9.44
C TYR A 61 -1.39 3.88 -10.82
N GLU A 62 -1.91 4.55 -11.83
CA GLU A 62 -1.47 4.36 -13.22
C GLU A 62 -0.05 4.88 -13.48
N ASN A 63 0.48 5.74 -12.61
CA ASN A 63 1.76 6.41 -12.79
C ASN A 63 2.89 5.86 -11.93
N ILE A 64 2.66 4.77 -11.19
CA ILE A 64 3.68 4.18 -10.33
C ILE A 64 4.81 3.61 -11.19
N VAL A 65 6.05 3.97 -10.84
CA VAL A 65 7.23 3.71 -11.69
C VAL A 65 7.62 2.25 -11.78
N ASN A 66 7.39 1.45 -10.75
CA ASN A 66 7.69 0.03 -10.78
C ASN A 66 6.41 -0.77 -10.53
N LYS A 67 5.90 -1.35 -11.60
CA LYS A 67 4.61 -2.06 -11.58
C LYS A 67 4.63 -3.36 -10.79
N ASP A 68 5.81 -3.87 -10.43
CA ASP A 68 5.92 -5.08 -9.63
C ASP A 68 5.27 -4.92 -8.25
N ILE A 69 5.17 -3.68 -7.74
CA ILE A 69 4.51 -3.41 -6.46
C ILE A 69 3.09 -3.96 -6.40
N TYR A 70 2.38 -3.94 -7.52
CA TYR A 70 1.00 -4.42 -7.58
C TYR A 70 0.87 -5.91 -7.24
N ASN A 71 1.92 -6.68 -7.43
CA ASN A 71 1.90 -8.11 -7.17
C ASN A 71 2.06 -8.45 -5.69
N HIS A 72 2.40 -7.46 -4.86
CA HIS A 72 2.80 -7.69 -3.47
C HIS A 72 1.95 -6.96 -2.44
N VAL A 73 1.05 -6.10 -2.86
CA VAL A 73 0.22 -5.30 -1.93
C VAL A 73 -1.26 -5.58 -2.16
N ASP A 74 -2.05 -5.34 -1.14
CA ASP A 74 -3.48 -5.62 -1.18
C ASP A 74 -4.30 -4.39 -1.51
N VAL A 75 -3.92 -3.24 -0.98
CA VAL A 75 -4.63 -1.97 -1.18
C VAL A 75 -3.63 -0.84 -1.38
N ILE A 76 -3.91 0.01 -2.36
CA ILE A 76 -3.17 1.26 -2.56
C ILE A 76 -4.16 2.42 -2.43
N VAL A 77 -3.87 3.33 -1.51
CA VAL A 77 -4.58 4.60 -1.42
C VAL A 77 -3.77 5.61 -2.22
N ASP A 78 -4.30 6.03 -3.36
CA ASP A 78 -3.54 6.81 -4.33
C ASP A 78 -3.98 8.28 -4.44
N GLY A 79 -3.13 9.10 -5.05
CA GLY A 79 -3.39 10.50 -5.33
C GLY A 79 -2.93 11.41 -4.21
N GLN A 80 -2.54 12.64 -4.57
CA GLN A 80 -2.08 13.61 -3.57
C GLN A 80 -3.24 14.15 -2.75
N TYR A 81 -3.01 14.30 -1.44
CA TYR A 81 -3.96 14.95 -0.57
C TYR A 81 -4.21 16.39 -1.04
N GLN A 82 -5.47 16.75 -1.18
CA GLN A 82 -5.89 18.11 -1.53
C GLN A 82 -6.78 18.68 -0.43
N ASP A 83 -6.30 19.71 0.23
CA ASP A 83 -6.96 20.27 1.41
C ASP A 83 -8.38 20.78 1.10
N GLU A 84 -8.58 21.36 -0.08
CA GLU A 84 -9.91 21.83 -0.52
C GLU A 84 -10.91 20.69 -0.71
N LEU A 85 -10.46 19.45 -0.80
CA LEU A 85 -11.31 18.27 -0.92
C LEU A 85 -11.32 17.42 0.34
N HIS A 86 -10.79 17.96 1.43
CA HIS A 86 -10.73 17.29 2.74
C HIS A 86 -12.14 16.95 3.25
N ASP A 87 -12.31 15.74 3.74
CA ASP A 87 -13.57 15.29 4.31
C ASP A 87 -13.30 14.26 5.41
N PHE A 88 -13.67 14.57 6.66
CA PHE A 88 -13.50 13.67 7.79
C PHE A 88 -14.28 12.37 7.69
N ARG A 89 -15.32 12.36 6.85
CA ARG A 89 -16.19 11.19 6.70
C ARG A 89 -15.60 10.11 5.82
N LEU A 90 -14.55 10.44 5.07
CA LEU A 90 -13.90 9.48 4.18
C LEU A 90 -13.13 8.44 4.98
N LYS A 91 -13.25 7.19 4.57
CA LYS A 91 -12.49 6.09 5.17
C LYS A 91 -11.17 5.92 4.45
N TRP A 92 -10.08 5.82 5.22
CA TRP A 92 -8.74 5.46 4.77
C TRP A 92 -8.04 6.52 3.93
N ARG A 93 -8.70 7.62 3.60
CA ARG A 93 -8.12 8.71 2.80
C ARG A 93 -8.51 10.06 3.39
N GLY A 94 -7.72 11.09 3.07
CA GLY A 94 -7.92 12.42 3.64
C GLY A 94 -8.72 13.38 2.75
N SER A 95 -8.74 13.15 1.43
CA SER A 95 -9.44 14.00 0.49
C SER A 95 -10.19 13.17 -0.56
N SER A 96 -11.26 13.73 -1.10
CA SER A 96 -12.16 12.98 -1.99
C SER A 96 -11.56 12.58 -3.32
N ASN A 97 -10.48 13.25 -3.74
CA ASN A 97 -9.78 12.90 -4.98
C ASN A 97 -8.94 11.62 -4.85
N GLN A 98 -8.61 11.21 -3.63
CA GLN A 98 -7.84 9.98 -3.40
C GLN A 98 -8.74 8.76 -3.53
N ARG A 99 -8.17 7.67 -4.05
CA ARG A 99 -8.90 6.42 -4.23
C ARG A 99 -8.33 5.35 -3.32
N VAL A 100 -9.21 4.50 -2.79
CA VAL A 100 -8.82 3.32 -2.02
C VAL A 100 -9.00 2.13 -2.97
N ILE A 101 -7.91 1.65 -3.55
CA ILE A 101 -7.93 0.69 -4.65
C ILE A 101 -7.66 -0.72 -4.16
N ASP A 102 -8.56 -1.66 -4.47
CA ASP A 102 -8.34 -3.08 -4.25
C ASP A 102 -7.43 -3.58 -5.37
N VAL A 103 -6.16 -3.78 -5.05
CA VAL A 103 -5.14 -4.09 -6.07
C VAL A 103 -5.37 -5.46 -6.68
N LYS A 104 -5.69 -6.46 -5.86
CA LYS A 104 -5.90 -7.83 -6.36
C LYS A 104 -7.07 -7.91 -7.32
N GLU A 105 -8.18 -7.26 -6.98
CA GLU A 105 -9.35 -7.23 -7.85
C GLU A 105 -9.10 -6.38 -9.09
N THR A 106 -8.32 -5.30 -8.97
CA THR A 106 -7.92 -4.47 -10.10
C THR A 106 -7.11 -5.28 -11.12
N LEU A 107 -6.15 -6.06 -10.65
CA LEU A 107 -5.35 -6.92 -11.55
C LEU A 107 -6.19 -8.00 -12.19
N LYS A 108 -7.08 -8.60 -11.43
CA LYS A 108 -7.96 -9.67 -11.91
C LYS A 108 -8.91 -9.20 -12.99
N ASN A 109 -9.48 -8.00 -12.83
CA ASN A 109 -10.47 -7.45 -13.74
C ASN A 109 -9.89 -6.56 -14.83
N ASN A 110 -8.60 -6.26 -14.76
CA ASN A 110 -7.89 -5.36 -15.67
C ASN A 110 -8.51 -3.96 -15.74
N GLU A 111 -9.06 -3.51 -14.63
CA GLU A 111 -9.62 -2.16 -14.48
C GLU A 111 -9.61 -1.78 -12.99
N ILE A 112 -9.63 -0.47 -12.70
CA ILE A 112 -9.60 0.01 -11.33
C ILE A 112 -10.84 -0.47 -10.57
N VAL A 113 -10.62 -1.21 -9.49
CA VAL A 113 -11.68 -1.67 -8.59
C VAL A 113 -11.42 -1.03 -7.22
N LEU A 114 -12.41 -0.30 -6.71
CA LEU A 114 -12.28 0.37 -5.43
C LEU A 114 -12.56 -0.60 -4.28
N TYR A 115 -11.76 -0.49 -3.22
CA TYR A 115 -11.97 -1.24 -1.98
C TYR A 115 -13.20 -0.71 -1.25
N CYS A 116 -13.37 0.63 -1.27
CA CYS A 116 -14.54 1.31 -0.70
C CYS A 116 -14.71 2.66 -1.40
N ASP A 117 -15.88 3.26 -1.25
CA ASP A 117 -16.17 4.58 -1.84
C ASP A 117 -15.53 5.73 -1.07
#